data_dce2a6066bd85eae1e657c495123e88d
#
_entry.id   dce2a6066bd85eae1e657c495123e88d
#
_cell.length_a   1.000
_cell.length_b   1.000
_cell.length_c   1.000
_cell.angle_alpha   90.00
_cell.angle_beta   90.00
_cell.angle_gamma   90.00
#
_symmetry.space_group_name_H-M   'P 1'
#
loop_
_entity.id
_entity.type
_entity.pdbx_description
1 polymer ?
#
loop_
_entity_poly.entity_id
_entity_poly.type
_entity_poly.pdbx_seq_one_letter_code
_entity_poly.pdbx_strand_id
1 'polypeptide(L)'
;MVDSNIINIHHVDLHVGKKLKQKRLERGISQDDLAGSVNLTFQQVQKYEKGVNRISASKLYDFAKFLKTDITYFFNEIENYKISDKNEIDYASDVNQTAFENNIKPKEIEILTSSYKKISNSEVRKNILALLKSLSS
;
A
#
# COMPACT_ATOMS: atom_id res chain seq x y z
N MET A 1 24.25 -31.13 -7.40
CA MET A 1 23.13 -31.34 -6.49
C MET A 1 22.33 -30.06 -6.39
N VAL A 2 21.21 -30.04 -6.99
CA VAL A 2 20.36 -28.86 -6.95
C VAL A 2 19.82 -28.76 -5.52
N ASP A 3 20.16 -27.68 -4.84
CA ASP A 3 19.52 -27.40 -3.58
C ASP A 3 18.01 -27.20 -3.81
N SER A 4 17.27 -28.26 -3.51
CA SER A 4 15.82 -28.23 -3.50
C SER A 4 15.26 -27.26 -2.45
N ASN A 5 16.15 -26.58 -1.73
CA ASN A 5 15.84 -25.62 -0.66
C ASN A 5 16.11 -24.18 -1.07
N ILE A 6 16.24 -23.85 -2.35
CA ILE A 6 16.25 -22.48 -2.77
C ILE A 6 14.83 -21.93 -2.53
N ILE A 7 14.62 -21.42 -1.33
CA ILE A 7 13.41 -20.70 -0.99
C ILE A 7 13.42 -19.44 -1.86
N ASN A 8 12.53 -19.42 -2.82
CA ASN A 8 12.36 -18.24 -3.66
C ASN A 8 11.61 -17.17 -2.84
N ILE A 9 12.41 -16.38 -2.09
CA ILE A 9 11.87 -15.31 -1.26
C ILE A 9 11.42 -14.17 -2.15
N HIS A 10 10.17 -13.76 -2.01
CA HIS A 10 9.66 -12.60 -2.73
C HIS A 10 10.40 -11.34 -2.25
N HIS A 11 10.80 -10.49 -3.19
CA HIS A 11 11.59 -9.29 -2.87
C HIS A 11 10.88 -8.34 -1.91
N VAL A 12 9.55 -8.26 -1.95
CA VAL A 12 8.77 -7.45 -1.00
C VAL A 12 8.85 -8.03 0.41
N ASP A 13 8.74 -9.36 0.53
CA ASP A 13 8.85 -10.02 1.84
C ASP A 13 10.23 -9.80 2.47
N LEU A 14 11.27 -9.85 1.65
CA LEU A 14 12.63 -9.58 2.09
C LEU A 14 12.78 -8.12 2.56
N HIS A 15 12.25 -7.19 1.80
CA HIS A 15 12.29 -5.76 2.12
C HIS A 15 11.53 -5.45 3.42
N VAL A 16 10.31 -5.94 3.54
CA VAL A 16 9.47 -5.77 4.73
C VAL A 16 10.16 -6.35 5.96
N GLY A 17 10.76 -7.53 5.83
CA GLY A 17 11.52 -8.15 6.90
C GLY A 17 12.70 -7.29 7.36
N LYS A 18 13.45 -6.72 6.44
CA LYS A 18 14.55 -5.79 6.74
C LYS A 18 14.05 -4.53 7.45
N LYS A 19 12.94 -3.97 7.01
CA LYS A 19 12.34 -2.79 7.64
C LYS A 19 11.86 -3.09 9.06
N LEU A 20 11.29 -4.28 9.27
CA LEU A 20 10.90 -4.75 10.60
C LEU A 20 12.11 -4.78 11.54
N LYS A 21 13.18 -5.42 11.11
CA LYS A 21 14.44 -5.50 11.89
C LYS A 21 15.01 -4.11 12.16
N GLN A 22 15.05 -3.25 11.15
CA GLN A 22 15.57 -1.89 11.28
C GLN A 22 14.81 -1.10 12.32
N LYS A 23 13.48 -1.10 12.28
CA LYS A 23 12.65 -0.36 13.24
C LYS A 23 12.78 -0.95 14.65
N ARG A 24 12.82 -2.27 14.76
CA ARG A 24 13.04 -2.95 16.04
C ARG A 24 14.35 -2.48 16.69
N LEU A 25 15.44 -2.48 15.93
CA LEU A 25 16.75 -2.06 16.42
C LEU A 25 16.77 -0.57 16.79
N GLU A 26 16.12 0.29 15.98
CA GLU A 26 15.99 1.71 16.29
C GLU A 26 15.28 1.94 17.63
N ARG A 27 14.30 1.11 17.95
CA ARG A 27 13.53 1.21 19.20
C ARG A 27 14.23 0.50 20.38
N GLY A 28 15.36 -0.16 20.14
CA GLY A 28 16.07 -0.90 21.19
C GLY A 28 15.31 -2.14 21.69
N ILE A 29 14.51 -2.76 20.84
CA ILE A 29 13.64 -3.88 21.19
C ILE A 29 14.30 -5.18 20.72
N SER A 30 14.30 -6.22 21.59
CA SER A 30 14.78 -7.54 21.21
C SER A 30 13.77 -8.28 20.35
N GLN A 31 14.23 -9.32 19.65
CA GLN A 31 13.33 -10.22 18.91
C GLN A 31 12.33 -10.91 19.85
N ASP A 32 12.76 -11.28 21.06
CA ASP A 32 11.87 -11.87 22.07
C ASP A 32 10.76 -10.90 22.50
N ASP A 33 11.12 -9.65 22.76
CA ASP A 33 10.14 -8.65 23.16
C ASP A 33 9.14 -8.37 22.04
N LEU A 34 9.63 -8.29 20.81
CA LEU A 34 8.75 -8.12 19.65
C LEU A 34 7.80 -9.32 19.50
N ALA A 35 8.32 -10.53 19.62
CA ALA A 35 7.53 -11.75 19.55
C ALA A 35 6.44 -11.78 20.62
N GLY A 36 6.80 -11.47 21.86
CA GLY A 36 5.85 -11.43 22.98
C GLY A 36 4.73 -10.42 22.80
N SER A 37 5.03 -9.28 22.19
CA SER A 37 4.02 -8.22 21.96
C SER A 37 2.89 -8.62 21.03
N VAL A 38 3.12 -9.57 20.15
CA VAL A 38 2.17 -10.00 19.11
C VAL A 38 1.82 -11.49 19.21
N ASN A 39 2.11 -12.12 20.33
CA ASN A 39 1.84 -13.55 20.57
C ASN A 39 2.49 -14.47 19.54
N LEU A 40 3.73 -14.18 19.18
CA LEU A 40 4.54 -14.99 18.28
C LEU A 40 5.73 -15.60 19.04
N THR A 41 6.36 -16.60 18.42
CA THR A 41 7.62 -17.15 18.91
C THR A 41 8.79 -16.34 18.39
N PHE A 42 9.90 -16.40 19.11
CA PHE A 42 11.19 -15.83 18.69
C PHE A 42 11.59 -16.31 17.29
N GLN A 43 11.43 -17.59 17.02
CA GLN A 43 11.77 -18.19 15.72
C GLN A 43 10.92 -17.62 14.57
N GLN A 44 9.65 -17.32 14.83
CA GLN A 44 8.78 -16.70 13.83
C GLN A 44 9.23 -15.28 13.49
N VAL A 45 9.61 -14.50 14.49
CA VAL A 45 10.15 -13.15 14.26
C VAL A 45 11.44 -13.23 13.46
N GLN A 46 12.33 -14.18 13.77
CA GLN A 46 13.55 -14.38 12.98
C GLN A 46 13.24 -14.65 11.51
N LYS A 47 12.27 -15.52 11.25
CA LYS A 47 11.86 -15.87 9.89
C LYS A 47 11.24 -14.67 9.16
N TYR A 48 10.46 -13.87 9.86
CA TYR A 48 9.91 -12.63 9.28
C TYR A 48 11.00 -11.63 8.91
N GLU A 49 11.98 -11.43 9.79
CA GLU A 49 13.07 -10.49 9.52
C GLU A 49 13.97 -10.94 8.37
N LYS A 50 14.06 -12.24 8.13
CA LYS A 50 14.80 -12.82 6.99
C LYS A 50 13.97 -12.88 5.70
N GLY A 51 12.67 -12.58 5.77
CA GLY A 51 11.77 -12.66 4.62
C GLY A 51 11.38 -14.08 4.24
N VAL A 52 11.77 -15.08 5.03
CA VAL A 52 11.44 -16.49 4.77
C VAL A 52 9.96 -16.75 4.93
N ASN A 53 9.34 -16.13 5.92
CA ASN A 53 7.88 -16.17 6.12
C ASN A 53 7.28 -14.82 5.79
N ARG A 54 6.13 -14.85 5.12
CA ARG A 54 5.34 -13.65 4.87
C ARG A 54 4.65 -13.19 6.14
N ILE A 55 4.66 -11.88 6.35
CA ILE A 55 3.93 -11.27 7.45
C ILE A 55 2.51 -11.00 6.96
N SER A 56 1.51 -11.55 7.66
CA SER A 56 0.12 -11.23 7.33
C SER A 56 -0.17 -9.74 7.56
N ALA A 57 -1.20 -9.23 6.88
CA ALA A 57 -1.60 -7.84 7.04
C ALA A 57 -1.93 -7.50 8.50
N SER A 58 -2.59 -8.40 9.21
CA SER A 58 -2.91 -8.21 10.63
C SER A 58 -1.67 -8.17 11.52
N LYS A 59 -0.70 -9.04 11.27
CA LYS A 59 0.56 -9.03 12.03
C LYS A 59 1.38 -7.78 11.73
N LEU A 60 1.39 -7.35 10.47
CA LEU A 60 2.08 -6.12 10.08
C LEU A 60 1.48 -4.90 10.78
N TYR A 61 0.16 -4.85 10.88
CA TYR A 61 -0.55 -3.82 11.62
C TYR A 61 -0.15 -3.82 13.10
N ASP A 62 -0.12 -5.00 13.73
CA ASP A 62 0.27 -5.15 15.13
C ASP A 62 1.71 -4.71 15.37
N PHE A 63 2.63 -5.07 14.47
CA PHE A 63 4.02 -4.62 14.54
C PHE A 63 4.13 -3.10 14.41
N ALA A 64 3.44 -2.51 13.46
CA ALA A 64 3.44 -1.06 13.27
C ALA A 64 2.98 -0.33 14.54
N LYS A 65 1.91 -0.83 15.14
CA LYS A 65 1.35 -0.28 16.37
C LYS A 65 2.31 -0.40 17.55
N PHE A 66 2.90 -1.57 17.74
CA PHE A 66 3.86 -1.82 18.83
C PHE A 66 5.12 -0.99 18.66
N LEU A 67 5.65 -0.93 17.44
CA LEU A 67 6.86 -0.18 17.11
C LEU A 67 6.62 1.32 16.97
N LYS A 68 5.37 1.76 17.10
CA LYS A 68 4.96 3.17 16.98
C LYS A 68 5.43 3.81 15.68
N THR A 69 5.18 3.12 14.59
CA THR A 69 5.49 3.59 13.24
C THR A 69 4.27 3.48 12.34
N ASP A 70 4.28 4.22 11.25
CA ASP A 70 3.26 4.11 10.23
C ASP A 70 3.43 2.80 9.46
N ILE A 71 2.33 2.16 9.09
CA ILE A 71 2.38 0.90 8.34
C ILE A 71 3.09 1.07 6.99
N THR A 72 3.03 2.25 6.40
CA THR A 72 3.71 2.55 5.14
C THR A 72 5.22 2.47 5.26
N TYR A 73 5.78 2.61 6.45
CA TYR A 73 7.21 2.48 6.69
C TYR A 73 7.78 1.18 6.14
N PHE A 74 7.06 0.08 6.29
CA PHE A 74 7.52 -1.24 5.85
C PHE A 74 7.66 -1.34 4.33
N PHE A 75 6.98 -0.48 3.59
CA PHE A 75 6.96 -0.48 2.13
C PHE A 75 7.75 0.68 1.52
N ASN A 76 8.28 1.58 2.35
CA ASN A 76 9.09 2.69 1.87
C ASN A 76 10.37 2.18 1.23
N GLU A 77 10.79 2.83 0.14
CA GLU A 77 12.05 2.55 -0.54
C GLU A 77 12.14 1.14 -1.14
N ILE A 78 11.02 0.52 -1.47
CA ILE A 78 11.05 -0.78 -2.17
C ILE A 78 11.66 -0.55 -3.55
N GLU A 79 12.83 -1.15 -3.77
CA GLU A 79 13.47 -1.16 -5.07
C GLU A 79 12.55 -1.85 -6.09
N ASN A 80 12.48 -1.30 -7.29
CA ASN A 80 11.63 -1.75 -8.39
C ASN A 80 10.13 -1.48 -8.20
N TYR A 81 9.70 -0.81 -7.13
CA TYR A 81 8.37 -0.24 -7.08
C TYR A 81 8.40 1.15 -7.69
N LYS A 82 9.05 1.24 -8.83
CA LYS A 82 8.80 2.38 -9.71
C LYS A 82 7.57 1.99 -10.51
N ILE A 83 6.48 2.63 -10.20
CA ILE A 83 5.41 2.76 -11.17
C ILE A 83 6.10 3.46 -12.35
N SER A 84 6.62 2.67 -13.29
CA SER A 84 7.07 3.25 -14.54
C SER A 84 5.86 3.91 -15.18
N ASP A 85 6.07 4.97 -15.93
CA ASP A 85 4.99 5.63 -16.68
C ASP A 85 4.15 4.61 -17.46
N LYS A 86 4.74 3.49 -17.86
CA LYS A 86 4.05 2.36 -18.48
C LYS A 86 3.09 1.64 -17.53
N ASN A 87 3.46 1.46 -16.27
CA ASN A 87 2.60 0.80 -15.28
C ASN A 87 1.47 1.73 -14.82
N GLU A 88 1.71 3.02 -14.79
CA GLU A 88 0.63 4.00 -14.59
C GLU A 88 -0.38 3.94 -15.72
N ILE A 89 0.10 3.79 -16.96
CA ILE A 89 -0.77 3.67 -18.12
C ILE A 89 -1.57 2.37 -18.07
N ASP A 90 -0.93 1.25 -17.71
CA ASP A 90 -1.60 -0.04 -17.61
C ASP A 90 -2.61 -0.08 -16.46
N TYR A 91 -2.26 0.50 -15.32
CA TYR A 91 -3.18 0.64 -14.19
C TYR A 91 -4.35 1.56 -14.54
N ALA A 92 -4.05 2.66 -15.19
CA ALA A 92 -5.07 3.59 -15.68
C ALA A 92 -5.96 2.96 -16.74
N SER A 93 -5.43 2.04 -17.56
CA SER A 93 -6.24 1.36 -18.59
C SER A 93 -7.26 0.41 -17.96
N ASP A 94 -6.91 -0.30 -16.90
CA ASP A 94 -7.84 -1.19 -16.19
C ASP A 94 -8.96 -0.40 -15.49
N VAL A 95 -8.62 0.73 -14.89
CA VAL A 95 -9.60 1.63 -14.26
C VAL A 95 -10.46 2.35 -15.31
N ASN A 96 -9.92 2.55 -16.49
CA ASN A 96 -10.54 3.33 -17.55
C ASN A 96 -11.31 2.50 -18.57
N GLN A 97 -11.42 1.17 -18.40
CA GLN A 97 -12.14 0.37 -19.40
C GLN A 97 -13.60 0.82 -19.57
N THR A 98 -14.21 1.37 -18.52
CA THR A 98 -15.55 1.96 -18.60
C THR A 98 -15.54 3.41 -19.09
N ALA A 99 -14.43 4.12 -18.96
CA ALA A 99 -14.29 5.50 -19.41
C ALA A 99 -13.83 5.62 -20.87
N PHE A 100 -13.34 4.52 -21.47
CA PHE A 100 -12.85 4.48 -22.85
C PHE A 100 -13.88 4.87 -23.89
N GLU A 101 -15.14 4.60 -23.62
CA GLU A 101 -16.24 4.94 -24.55
C GLU A 101 -16.40 6.45 -24.74
N ASN A 102 -15.92 7.25 -23.79
CA ASN A 102 -16.16 8.70 -23.77
C ASN A 102 -14.86 9.53 -23.77
N ASN A 103 -13.71 8.92 -23.98
CA ASN A 103 -12.41 9.60 -24.00
C ASN A 103 -12.10 10.47 -22.77
N ILE A 104 -12.69 10.15 -21.62
CA ILE A 104 -12.45 10.89 -20.38
C ILE A 104 -11.11 10.48 -19.81
N LYS A 105 -10.23 11.45 -19.58
CA LYS A 105 -8.92 11.20 -18.96
C LYS A 105 -9.06 11.12 -17.44
N PRO A 106 -8.32 10.21 -16.76
CA PRO A 106 -8.35 10.12 -15.29
C PRO A 106 -8.09 11.45 -14.60
N LYS A 107 -7.24 12.28 -15.18
CA LYS A 107 -6.93 13.60 -14.65
C LYS A 107 -8.12 14.54 -14.66
N GLU A 108 -9.00 14.41 -15.63
CA GLU A 108 -10.24 15.21 -15.68
C GLU A 108 -11.15 14.85 -14.51
N ILE A 109 -11.26 13.57 -14.18
CA ILE A 109 -12.07 13.09 -13.05
C ILE A 109 -11.47 13.61 -11.74
N GLU A 110 -10.15 13.56 -11.60
CA GLU A 110 -9.45 14.08 -10.42
C GLU A 110 -9.69 15.58 -10.23
N ILE A 111 -9.55 16.37 -11.29
CA ILE A 111 -9.78 17.82 -11.26
C ILE A 111 -11.24 18.10 -10.92
N LEU A 112 -12.18 17.40 -11.56
CA LEU A 112 -13.61 17.55 -11.30
C LEU A 112 -13.95 17.27 -9.84
N THR A 113 -13.46 16.15 -9.31
CA THR A 113 -13.72 15.72 -7.92
C THR A 113 -13.12 16.71 -6.94
N SER A 114 -11.86 17.10 -7.11
CA SER A 114 -11.20 18.04 -6.20
C SER A 114 -11.82 19.42 -6.24
N SER A 115 -12.22 19.88 -7.42
CA SER A 115 -12.89 21.17 -7.59
C SER A 115 -14.27 21.15 -6.93
N TYR A 116 -15.03 20.06 -7.12
CA TYR A 116 -16.34 19.88 -6.48
C TYR A 116 -16.25 19.90 -4.96
N LYS A 117 -15.24 19.23 -4.39
CA LYS A 117 -15.02 19.19 -2.93
C LYS A 117 -14.72 20.56 -2.35
N LYS A 118 -14.14 21.47 -3.12
CA LYS A 118 -13.81 22.82 -2.68
C LYS A 118 -15.02 23.74 -2.60
N ILE A 119 -16.15 23.35 -3.21
CA ILE A 119 -17.36 24.16 -3.19
C ILE A 119 -18.04 23.98 -1.83
N SER A 120 -18.07 25.04 -1.04
CA SER A 120 -18.67 25.02 0.30
C SER A 120 -20.19 25.12 0.28
N ASN A 121 -20.75 25.77 -0.75
CA ASN A 121 -22.19 26.00 -0.85
C ASN A 121 -22.90 24.75 -1.37
N SER A 122 -23.78 24.16 -0.54
CA SER A 122 -24.52 22.95 -0.89
C SER A 122 -25.50 23.14 -2.06
N GLU A 123 -26.10 24.33 -2.20
CA GLU A 123 -27.00 24.63 -3.29
C GLU A 123 -26.25 24.66 -4.64
N VAL A 124 -25.06 25.24 -4.65
CA VAL A 124 -24.23 25.25 -5.85
C VAL A 124 -23.86 23.81 -6.25
N ARG A 125 -23.49 22.96 -5.30
CA ARG A 125 -23.19 21.55 -5.59
C ARG A 125 -24.40 20.84 -6.18
N LYS A 126 -25.59 21.05 -5.62
CA LYS A 126 -26.83 20.47 -6.15
C LYS A 126 -27.11 20.93 -7.58
N ASN A 127 -26.92 22.21 -7.87
CA ASN A 127 -27.11 22.76 -9.20
C ASN A 127 -26.13 22.15 -10.21
N ILE A 128 -24.89 21.95 -9.81
CA ILE A 128 -23.86 21.28 -10.64
C ILE A 128 -24.29 19.85 -10.98
N LEU A 129 -24.74 19.10 -9.96
CA LEU A 129 -25.19 17.73 -10.15
C LEU A 129 -26.42 17.66 -11.04
N ALA A 130 -27.37 18.59 -10.87
CA ALA A 130 -28.57 18.69 -11.72
C ALA A 130 -28.20 18.98 -13.18
N LEU A 131 -27.25 19.89 -13.39
CA LEU A 131 -26.74 20.20 -14.72
C LEU A 131 -26.10 18.99 -15.39
N LEU A 132 -25.22 18.31 -14.68
CA LEU A 132 -24.56 17.11 -15.18
C LEU A 132 -25.56 16.01 -15.53
N LYS A 133 -26.58 15.83 -14.70
CA LYS A 133 -27.63 14.86 -14.94
C LYS A 133 -28.44 15.22 -16.21
N SER A 134 -28.79 16.47 -16.37
CA SER A 134 -29.57 16.93 -17.54
C SER A 134 -28.82 16.80 -18.86
N LEU A 135 -27.50 16.96 -18.82
CA LEU A 135 -26.63 16.84 -19.99
C LEU A 135 -26.28 15.38 -20.33
N SER A 136 -26.44 14.47 -19.41
CA SER A 136 -26.07 13.04 -19.58
C SER A 136 -27.25 12.15 -19.95
N SER A 137 -28.46 12.68 -19.94
CA SER A 137 -29.66 11.93 -20.34
C SER A 137 -29.93 12.02 -21.86
#